data_6fee9f08edf6169ce566cfe6f9cab17d
#
_entry.id   6fee9f08edf6169ce566cfe6f9cab17d
#
_cell.length_a   1.000
_cell.length_b   1.000
_cell.length_c   1.000
_cell.angle_alpha   90.00
_cell.angle_beta   90.00
_cell.angle_gamma   90.00
#
_symmetry.space_group_name_H-M   'P 1'
#
loop_
_entity.id
_entity.type
_entity.pdbx_description
1 polymer ?
#
loop_
_entity_poly.entity_id
_entity_poly.type
_entity_poly.pdbx_seq_one_letter_code
_entity_poly.pdbx_strand_id
1 'polypeptide(L)'
;RSMPLFYTQNINETTRLAVWHITEPEAFFNKIYIPRHEISHPHKRLQHLAGRFLLCLLDAAFPVNKIQLDGRRPYLPDNSYYFSISHCSDYAAAIVSRQFPVGIDVELVAEKLLRLEKKFLNEPEQLLIRRKKTNLTMVSQLTLLWSTKECMFKWYAKGNVDFRKDMAIKDYTLTGDAEGIASAHFGKEVDASCTTQFRFFDNLCLAWLAQPPHKKLNSKRPTEGL
;
A
#
# COMPACT_ATOMS: atom_id res chain seq x y z
N ARG A 1 4.29 5.85 28.80
CA ARG A 1 4.18 6.59 27.51
C ARG A 1 4.21 5.54 26.42
N SER A 2 3.11 5.34 25.68
CA SER A 2 3.12 4.48 24.50
C SER A 2 4.14 5.02 23.51
N MET A 3 4.99 4.15 22.98
CA MET A 3 5.91 4.57 21.93
C MET A 3 5.07 4.84 20.66
N PRO A 4 5.27 5.97 19.97
CA PRO A 4 4.50 6.33 18.79
C PRO A 4 4.77 5.42 17.59
N LEU A 5 5.87 4.66 17.58
CA LEU A 5 6.08 3.55 16.66
C LEU A 5 5.10 2.43 17.00
N PHE A 6 4.01 2.39 16.23
CA PHE A 6 2.89 1.49 16.47
C PHE A 6 3.20 0.04 16.04
N TYR A 7 3.87 -0.12 14.92
CA TYR A 7 4.26 -1.42 14.38
C TYR A 7 5.49 -1.30 13.48
N THR A 8 6.31 -2.34 13.45
CA THR A 8 7.43 -2.46 12.52
C THR A 8 7.67 -3.91 12.15
N GLN A 9 8.09 -4.16 10.91
CA GLN A 9 8.43 -5.49 10.42
C GLN A 9 9.59 -5.43 9.42
N ASN A 10 10.58 -6.30 9.62
CA ASN A 10 11.56 -6.63 8.60
C ASN A 10 10.98 -7.74 7.72
N ILE A 11 10.71 -7.45 6.45
CA ILE A 11 10.17 -8.42 5.49
C ILE A 11 11.30 -9.32 4.99
N ASN A 12 12.45 -8.71 4.72
CA ASN A 12 13.71 -9.35 4.38
C ASN A 12 14.88 -8.40 4.68
N GLU A 13 16.10 -8.75 4.29
CA GLU A 13 17.30 -7.95 4.55
C GLU A 13 17.25 -6.54 3.94
N THR A 14 16.53 -6.37 2.85
CA THR A 14 16.47 -5.12 2.07
C THR A 14 15.13 -4.40 2.13
N THR A 15 14.12 -5.00 2.78
CA THR A 15 12.74 -4.48 2.78
C THR A 15 12.18 -4.44 4.19
N ARG A 16 11.75 -3.24 4.61
CA ARG A 16 11.22 -2.97 5.95
C ARG A 16 9.98 -2.10 5.85
N LEU A 17 9.06 -2.29 6.79
CA LEU A 17 7.88 -1.43 6.94
C LEU A 17 7.68 -1.00 8.38
N ALA A 18 6.97 0.11 8.56
CA ALA A 18 6.52 0.57 9.86
C ALA A 18 5.20 1.34 9.76
N VAL A 19 4.50 1.36 10.88
CA VAL A 19 3.29 2.17 11.12
C VAL A 19 3.55 3.06 12.32
N TRP A 20 3.18 4.33 12.19
CA TRP A 20 3.28 5.35 13.22
C TRP A 20 1.90 5.81 13.64
N HIS A 21 1.64 5.87 14.94
CA HIS A 21 0.47 6.55 15.48
C HIS A 21 0.86 8.01 15.75
N ILE A 22 0.29 8.92 15.00
CA ILE A 22 0.67 10.35 15.01
C ILE A 22 0.09 11.01 16.25
N THR A 23 0.93 11.22 17.25
CA THR A 23 0.60 11.89 18.51
C THR A 23 1.48 13.12 18.75
N GLU A 24 2.55 13.27 17.96
CA GLU A 24 3.52 14.33 18.09
C GLU A 24 3.12 15.58 17.29
N PRO A 25 3.53 16.78 17.77
CA PRO A 25 3.37 17.99 17.02
C PRO A 25 4.32 18.05 15.81
N GLU A 26 4.03 18.90 14.84
CA GLU A 26 4.83 19.09 13.63
C GLU A 26 6.31 19.34 13.91
N ALA A 27 6.63 20.07 14.98
CA ALA A 27 8.01 20.37 15.39
C ALA A 27 8.86 19.10 15.64
N PHE A 28 8.23 17.98 15.99
CA PHE A 28 8.91 16.70 16.14
C PHE A 28 9.43 16.19 14.80
N PHE A 29 8.60 16.19 13.79
CA PHE A 29 8.89 15.67 12.44
C PHE A 29 9.79 16.61 11.64
N ASN A 30 9.64 17.92 11.81
CA ASN A 30 10.42 18.96 11.12
C ASN A 30 11.92 18.91 11.40
N LYS A 31 12.34 18.18 12.42
CA LYS A 31 13.77 17.91 12.69
C LYS A 31 14.43 17.07 11.59
N ILE A 32 13.64 16.29 10.84
CA ILE A 32 14.14 15.37 9.80
C ILE A 32 13.78 15.86 8.40
N TYR A 33 12.57 16.38 8.22
CA TYR A 33 12.09 16.80 6.91
C TYR A 33 11.20 18.04 7.03
N ILE A 34 11.43 19.01 6.14
CA ILE A 34 10.59 20.20 5.99
C ILE A 34 9.94 20.13 4.60
N PRO A 35 8.61 20.21 4.49
CA PRO A 35 7.91 20.20 3.20
C PRO A 35 8.37 21.35 2.30
N ARG A 36 8.62 21.06 1.02
CA ARG A 36 8.98 22.09 0.03
C ARG A 36 7.79 22.92 -0.42
N HIS A 37 6.58 22.44 -0.23
CA HIS A 37 5.34 23.10 -0.57
C HIS A 37 4.47 23.24 0.66
N GLU A 38 3.73 24.33 0.72
CA GLU A 38 2.77 24.55 1.79
C GLU A 38 1.64 23.53 1.71
N ILE A 39 1.34 22.89 2.83
CA ILE A 39 0.19 22.01 3.02
C ILE A 39 -0.72 22.73 4.01
N SER A 40 -1.75 23.38 3.50
CA SER A 40 -2.63 24.26 4.28
C SER A 40 -3.39 23.53 5.39
N HIS A 41 -3.82 22.29 5.16
CA HIS A 41 -4.61 21.53 6.15
C HIS A 41 -3.68 20.90 7.20
N PRO A 42 -3.77 21.28 8.50
CA PRO A 42 -2.82 20.83 9.54
C PRO A 42 -2.71 19.32 9.67
N HIS A 43 -3.83 18.60 9.70
CA HIS A 43 -3.84 17.15 9.83
C HIS A 43 -3.18 16.44 8.63
N LYS A 44 -3.45 16.91 7.41
CA LYS A 44 -2.78 16.38 6.20
C LYS A 44 -1.27 16.67 6.20
N ARG A 45 -0.88 17.81 6.77
CA ARG A 45 0.53 18.17 6.93
C ARG A 45 1.22 17.23 7.91
N LEU A 46 0.60 16.91 9.05
CA LEU A 46 1.11 15.91 10.00
C LEU A 46 1.25 14.53 9.36
N GLN A 47 0.23 14.06 8.63
CA GLN A 47 0.28 12.79 7.90
C GLN A 47 1.43 12.77 6.88
N HIS A 48 1.62 13.86 6.15
CA HIS A 48 2.70 14.01 5.17
C HIS A 48 4.09 13.94 5.84
N LEU A 49 4.26 14.64 6.95
CA LEU A 49 5.50 14.67 7.73
C LEU A 49 5.81 13.30 8.33
N ALA A 50 4.83 12.66 8.97
CA ALA A 50 4.98 11.35 9.59
C ALA A 50 5.36 10.27 8.57
N GLY A 51 4.76 10.27 7.38
CA GLY A 51 5.11 9.33 6.31
C GLY A 51 6.57 9.46 5.87
N ARG A 52 7.11 10.68 5.76
CA ARG A 52 8.51 10.92 5.38
C ARG A 52 9.49 10.64 6.52
N PHE A 53 9.08 10.93 7.73
CA PHE A 53 9.83 10.55 8.92
C PHE A 53 10.03 9.02 8.99
N LEU A 54 8.98 8.24 8.70
CA LEU A 54 9.05 6.79 8.68
C LEU A 54 10.06 6.26 7.66
N LEU A 55 10.20 6.88 6.49
CA LEU A 55 11.19 6.47 5.50
C LEU A 55 12.62 6.56 6.06
N CYS A 56 12.94 7.66 6.76
CA CYS A 56 14.23 7.84 7.42
C CYS A 56 14.42 6.94 8.64
N LEU A 57 13.34 6.61 9.35
CA LEU A 57 13.37 5.66 10.46
C LEU A 57 13.67 4.24 9.97
N LEU A 58 13.10 3.85 8.83
CA LEU A 58 13.29 2.52 8.23
C LEU A 58 14.68 2.33 7.62
N ASP A 59 15.25 3.40 7.06
CA ASP A 59 16.63 3.43 6.57
C ASP A 59 17.21 4.84 6.76
N ALA A 60 18.19 4.97 7.66
CA ALA A 60 18.81 6.25 7.97
C ALA A 60 19.51 6.92 6.76
N ALA A 61 19.86 6.14 5.73
CA ALA A 61 20.46 6.65 4.49
C ALA A 61 19.40 7.05 3.44
N PHE A 62 18.11 6.90 3.74
CA PHE A 62 17.06 7.22 2.78
C PHE A 62 17.06 8.71 2.41
N PRO A 63 17.17 9.06 1.11
CA PRO A 63 17.37 10.43 0.66
C PRO A 63 16.03 11.22 0.59
N VAL A 64 15.36 11.41 1.72
CA VAL A 64 14.02 11.99 1.82
C VAL A 64 13.88 13.34 1.10
N ASN A 65 14.96 14.15 1.10
CA ASN A 65 14.99 15.45 0.43
C ASN A 65 15.11 15.37 -1.10
N LYS A 66 15.39 14.18 -1.66
CA LYS A 66 15.44 13.96 -3.10
C LYS A 66 14.10 13.46 -3.67
N ILE A 67 13.11 13.21 -2.83
CA ILE A 67 11.78 12.80 -3.28
C ILE A 67 11.20 13.85 -4.21
N GLN A 68 10.74 13.39 -5.37
CA GLN A 68 9.97 14.16 -6.34
C GLN A 68 8.54 13.63 -6.42
N LEU A 69 7.65 14.38 -7.06
CA LEU A 69 6.26 14.02 -7.28
C LEU A 69 6.00 13.87 -8.77
N ASP A 70 5.37 12.76 -9.15
CA ASP A 70 4.72 12.58 -10.44
C ASP A 70 3.21 12.56 -10.18
N GLY A 71 2.54 13.69 -10.41
CA GLY A 71 1.19 13.93 -9.92
C GLY A 71 1.15 13.86 -8.38
N ARG A 72 0.49 12.85 -7.84
CA ARG A 72 0.43 12.61 -6.39
C ARG A 72 1.41 11.54 -5.90
N ARG A 73 2.11 10.88 -6.80
CA ARG A 73 3.01 9.77 -6.48
C ARG A 73 4.41 10.29 -6.14
N PRO A 74 4.92 10.03 -4.92
CA PRO A 74 6.30 10.30 -4.59
C PRO A 74 7.22 9.24 -5.18
N TYR A 75 8.39 9.65 -5.69
CA TYR A 75 9.41 8.77 -6.23
C TYR A 75 10.81 9.35 -6.08
N LEU A 76 11.85 8.53 -6.24
CA LEU A 76 13.24 8.94 -6.32
C LEU A 76 13.73 8.82 -7.77
N PRO A 77 14.27 9.91 -8.36
CA PRO A 77 14.70 9.90 -9.77
C PRO A 77 15.83 8.92 -10.09
N ASP A 78 16.67 8.63 -9.10
CA ASP A 78 17.82 7.74 -9.24
C ASP A 78 17.49 6.25 -9.01
N ASN A 79 16.21 5.95 -8.68
CA ASN A 79 15.74 4.60 -8.33
C ASN A 79 16.59 3.89 -7.25
N SER A 80 17.27 4.66 -6.39
CA SER A 80 18.10 4.11 -5.31
C SER A 80 17.29 3.32 -4.28
N TYR A 81 15.99 3.63 -4.17
CA TYR A 81 15.02 2.94 -3.33
C TYR A 81 13.66 2.86 -4.02
N TYR A 82 12.99 1.76 -3.76
CA TYR A 82 11.53 1.65 -3.91
C TYR A 82 10.88 1.94 -2.57
N PHE A 83 9.83 2.72 -2.57
CA PHE A 83 9.10 3.02 -1.33
C PHE A 83 7.64 3.33 -1.60
N SER A 84 6.82 3.16 -0.59
CA SER A 84 5.41 3.52 -0.62
C SER A 84 5.00 4.10 0.73
N ILE A 85 4.07 5.03 0.72
CA ILE A 85 3.51 5.69 1.91
C ILE A 85 1.99 5.60 1.85
N SER A 86 1.37 5.37 2.99
CA SER A 86 -0.06 5.49 3.19
C SER A 86 -0.37 6.19 4.50
N HIS A 87 -1.55 6.76 4.60
CA HIS A 87 -2.03 7.36 5.84
C HIS A 87 -3.54 7.34 5.91
N CYS A 88 -4.09 7.11 7.09
CA CYS A 88 -5.50 7.26 7.40
C CYS A 88 -5.67 7.73 8.84
N SER A 89 -6.61 8.64 9.10
CA SER A 89 -6.80 9.22 10.44
C SER A 89 -5.46 9.64 11.06
N ASP A 90 -5.15 9.20 12.26
CA ASP A 90 -3.90 9.50 12.99
C ASP A 90 -2.80 8.44 12.76
N TYR A 91 -2.86 7.71 11.64
CA TYR A 91 -1.84 6.72 11.30
C TYR A 91 -1.13 7.07 10.00
N ALA A 92 0.17 6.84 9.98
CA ALA A 92 0.98 6.82 8.79
C ALA A 92 1.69 5.47 8.69
N ALA A 93 1.81 4.95 7.47
CA ALA A 93 2.54 3.73 7.18
C ALA A 93 3.54 3.97 6.05
N ALA A 94 4.71 3.36 6.13
CA ALA A 94 5.70 3.38 5.07
C ALA A 94 6.37 2.02 4.91
N ILE A 95 6.77 1.72 3.69
CA ILE A 95 7.60 0.57 3.32
C ILE A 95 8.75 1.07 2.45
N VAL A 96 9.95 0.54 2.69
CA VAL A 96 11.16 0.84 1.96
C VAL A 96 11.80 -0.46 1.49
N SER A 97 12.24 -0.51 0.25
CA SER A 97 12.99 -1.63 -0.33
C SER A 97 14.12 -1.13 -1.21
N ARG A 98 15.27 -1.80 -1.16
CA ARG A 98 16.38 -1.55 -2.08
C ARG A 98 16.36 -2.50 -3.29
N GLN A 99 15.41 -3.43 -3.33
CA GLN A 99 15.43 -4.51 -4.30
C GLN A 99 14.22 -4.55 -5.24
N PHE A 100 13.01 -4.35 -4.70
CA PHE A 100 11.77 -4.54 -5.43
C PHE A 100 10.81 -3.37 -5.29
N PRO A 101 9.97 -3.12 -6.32
CA PRO A 101 8.78 -2.29 -6.16
C PRO A 101 7.92 -2.75 -4.98
N VAL A 102 7.35 -1.80 -4.28
CA VAL A 102 6.56 -2.01 -3.08
C VAL A 102 5.28 -1.20 -3.10
N GLY A 103 4.27 -1.67 -2.41
CA GLY A 103 3.05 -0.94 -2.09
C GLY A 103 2.66 -1.17 -0.65
N ILE A 104 2.19 -0.15 0.03
CA ILE A 104 1.63 -0.24 1.38
C ILE A 104 0.35 0.54 1.46
N ASP A 105 -0.60 0.01 2.22
CA ASP A 105 -1.84 0.71 2.53
C ASP A 105 -2.22 0.51 3.98
N VAL A 106 -2.73 1.56 4.61
CA VAL A 106 -3.30 1.55 5.95
C VAL A 106 -4.67 2.23 5.91
N GLU A 107 -5.70 1.52 6.38
CA GLU A 107 -7.09 1.99 6.37
C GLU A 107 -7.82 1.61 7.64
N LEU A 108 -8.67 2.51 8.13
CA LEU A 108 -9.64 2.17 9.16
C LEU A 108 -10.78 1.35 8.55
N VAL A 109 -11.16 0.29 9.27
CA VAL A 109 -12.39 -0.47 8.97
C VAL A 109 -13.59 0.46 9.14
N ALA A 110 -14.24 0.81 8.04
CA ALA A 110 -15.28 1.82 8.04
C ALA A 110 -16.43 1.48 7.08
N GLU A 111 -17.66 1.67 7.53
CA GLU A 111 -18.89 1.36 6.77
C GLU A 111 -19.04 2.12 5.45
N LYS A 112 -18.27 3.21 5.26
CA LYS A 112 -18.22 3.92 3.98
C LYS A 112 -17.96 3.01 2.79
N LEU A 113 -17.17 1.92 2.98
CA LEU A 113 -16.80 0.98 1.93
C LEU A 113 -17.99 0.11 1.44
N LEU A 114 -19.02 -0.10 2.27
CA LEU A 114 -20.25 -0.76 1.84
C LEU A 114 -20.92 -0.03 0.67
N ARG A 115 -20.87 1.30 0.66
CA ARG A 115 -21.44 2.13 -0.42
C ARG A 115 -20.54 2.20 -1.65
N LEU A 116 -19.26 1.88 -1.50
CA LEU A 116 -18.26 1.96 -2.55
C LEU A 116 -17.96 0.59 -3.19
N GLU A 117 -18.48 -0.50 -2.65
CA GLU A 117 -18.20 -1.89 -3.07
C GLU A 117 -18.19 -2.01 -4.60
N LYS A 118 -19.28 -1.64 -5.25
CA LYS A 118 -19.45 -1.75 -6.70
C LYS A 118 -18.53 -0.83 -7.52
N LYS A 119 -17.87 0.14 -6.89
CA LYS A 119 -16.94 1.04 -7.58
C LYS A 119 -15.55 0.44 -7.74
N PHE A 120 -15.15 -0.48 -6.85
CA PHE A 120 -13.81 -1.06 -6.87
C PHE A 120 -13.78 -2.60 -6.98
N LEU A 121 -14.88 -3.31 -6.67
CA LEU A 121 -14.98 -4.76 -6.82
C LEU A 121 -15.70 -5.14 -8.11
N ASN A 122 -15.18 -6.14 -8.82
CA ASN A 122 -15.88 -6.85 -9.89
C ASN A 122 -16.84 -7.90 -9.30
N GLU A 123 -17.67 -8.52 -10.16
CA GLU A 123 -18.66 -9.50 -9.73
C GLU A 123 -18.06 -10.74 -9.03
N PRO A 124 -16.98 -11.37 -9.55
CA PRO A 124 -16.32 -12.47 -8.85
C PRO A 124 -15.86 -12.11 -7.43
N GLU A 125 -15.31 -10.92 -7.23
CA GLU A 125 -14.85 -10.43 -5.91
C GLU A 125 -16.03 -10.19 -4.95
N GLN A 126 -17.14 -9.65 -5.46
CA GLN A 126 -18.38 -9.51 -4.67
C GLN A 126 -18.94 -10.87 -4.25
N LEU A 127 -18.86 -11.89 -5.11
CA LEU A 127 -19.23 -13.25 -4.76
C LEU A 127 -18.25 -13.88 -3.76
N LEU A 128 -16.95 -13.61 -3.90
CA LEU A 128 -15.92 -14.08 -2.99
C LEU A 128 -16.25 -13.67 -1.55
N ILE A 129 -16.44 -12.37 -1.29
CA ILE A 129 -16.69 -11.87 0.07
C ILE A 129 -18.02 -12.38 0.66
N ARG A 130 -19.04 -12.66 -0.16
CA ARG A 130 -20.33 -13.19 0.30
C ARG A 130 -20.30 -14.67 0.61
N ARG A 131 -19.42 -15.43 -0.05
CA ARG A 131 -19.32 -16.89 0.10
C ARG A 131 -18.19 -17.34 1.01
N LYS A 132 -17.21 -16.45 1.27
CA LYS A 132 -16.04 -16.79 2.07
C LYS A 132 -16.41 -17.08 3.51
N LYS A 133 -16.08 -18.28 3.96
CA LYS A 133 -16.19 -18.63 5.38
C LYS A 133 -14.99 -18.04 6.12
N THR A 134 -15.23 -17.04 6.95
CA THR A 134 -14.22 -16.30 7.69
C THR A 134 -14.83 -15.67 8.94
N ASN A 135 -14.02 -15.37 9.93
CA ASN A 135 -14.41 -14.59 11.10
C ASN A 135 -14.36 -13.06 10.86
N LEU A 136 -13.87 -12.61 9.69
CA LEU A 136 -13.90 -11.20 9.34
C LEU A 136 -15.33 -10.73 9.05
N THR A 137 -15.67 -9.55 9.56
CA THR A 137 -16.95 -8.90 9.22
C THR A 137 -16.97 -8.51 7.73
N MET A 138 -18.14 -8.26 7.17
CA MET A 138 -18.27 -7.77 5.79
C MET A 138 -17.44 -6.49 5.56
N VAL A 139 -17.48 -5.56 6.50
CA VAL A 139 -16.74 -4.29 6.40
C VAL A 139 -15.23 -4.54 6.45
N SER A 140 -14.77 -5.46 7.31
CA SER A 140 -13.34 -5.85 7.36
C SER A 140 -12.88 -6.51 6.06
N GLN A 141 -13.70 -7.38 5.47
CA GLN A 141 -13.40 -7.98 4.16
C GLN A 141 -13.30 -6.92 3.07
N LEU A 142 -14.25 -5.98 3.01
CA LEU A 142 -14.21 -4.87 2.05
C LEU A 142 -12.98 -3.98 2.23
N THR A 143 -12.60 -3.69 3.50
CA THR A 143 -11.39 -2.93 3.80
C THR A 143 -10.15 -3.67 3.34
N LEU A 144 -10.06 -4.97 3.58
CA LEU A 144 -8.95 -5.81 3.10
C LEU A 144 -8.83 -5.78 1.57
N LEU A 145 -9.93 -5.97 0.85
CA LEU A 145 -9.91 -5.97 -0.62
C LEU A 145 -9.55 -4.59 -1.18
N TRP A 146 -10.05 -3.52 -0.57
CA TRP A 146 -9.66 -2.15 -0.90
C TRP A 146 -8.16 -1.93 -0.72
N SER A 147 -7.63 -2.23 0.47
CA SER A 147 -6.21 -2.05 0.80
C SER A 147 -5.30 -2.92 -0.06
N THR A 148 -5.73 -4.14 -0.43
CA THR A 148 -5.01 -5.00 -1.37
C THR A 148 -4.88 -4.32 -2.74
N LYS A 149 -5.95 -3.74 -3.27
CA LYS A 149 -5.93 -3.04 -4.57
C LYS A 149 -5.10 -1.76 -4.50
N GLU A 150 -5.18 -1.00 -3.41
CA GLU A 150 -4.33 0.17 -3.17
C GLU A 150 -2.84 -0.20 -3.13
N CYS A 151 -2.48 -1.32 -2.50
CA CYS A 151 -1.10 -1.83 -2.52
C CYS A 151 -0.64 -2.16 -3.95
N MET A 152 -1.46 -2.83 -4.73
CA MET A 152 -1.16 -3.17 -6.13
C MET A 152 -1.02 -1.91 -7.00
N PHE A 153 -1.89 -0.93 -6.80
CA PHE A 153 -1.84 0.37 -7.47
C PHE A 153 -0.53 1.12 -7.18
N LYS A 154 -0.14 1.19 -5.90
CA LYS A 154 1.11 1.83 -5.46
C LYS A 154 2.35 1.06 -5.94
N TRP A 155 2.30 -0.27 -5.92
CA TRP A 155 3.37 -1.13 -6.43
C TRP A 155 3.59 -0.96 -7.94
N TYR A 156 2.51 -0.90 -8.73
CA TYR A 156 2.58 -0.69 -10.18
C TYR A 156 3.13 0.69 -10.54
N ALA A 157 2.77 1.72 -9.79
CA ALA A 157 3.37 3.05 -9.79
C ALA A 157 3.25 3.87 -11.09
N LYS A 158 2.50 3.43 -12.11
CA LYS A 158 2.33 4.17 -13.38
C LYS A 158 0.99 4.90 -13.52
N GLY A 159 0.08 4.71 -12.54
CA GLY A 159 -1.26 5.32 -12.56
C GLY A 159 -2.18 4.76 -13.65
N ASN A 160 -3.27 5.46 -13.88
CA ASN A 160 -4.27 5.13 -14.91
C ASN A 160 -4.77 3.68 -14.87
N VAL A 161 -5.11 3.17 -13.67
CA VAL A 161 -5.54 1.80 -13.38
C VAL A 161 -7.03 1.80 -13.05
N ASP A 162 -7.78 0.91 -13.67
CA ASP A 162 -9.16 0.61 -13.29
C ASP A 162 -9.17 -0.53 -12.26
N PHE A 163 -9.60 -0.23 -11.03
CA PHE A 163 -9.59 -1.19 -9.92
C PHE A 163 -10.44 -2.42 -10.16
N ARG A 164 -11.49 -2.33 -10.98
CA ARG A 164 -12.37 -3.46 -11.29
C ARG A 164 -11.86 -4.32 -12.44
N LYS A 165 -11.21 -3.69 -13.43
CA LYS A 165 -10.80 -4.37 -14.67
C LYS A 165 -9.36 -4.86 -14.63
N ASP A 166 -8.45 -4.00 -14.12
CA ASP A 166 -7.02 -4.25 -14.18
C ASP A 166 -6.50 -5.02 -12.96
N MET A 167 -7.31 -5.13 -11.88
CA MET A 167 -6.95 -5.83 -10.65
C MET A 167 -8.05 -6.80 -10.24
N ALA A 168 -7.70 -8.06 -10.06
CA ALA A 168 -8.63 -9.11 -9.65
C ALA A 168 -8.09 -9.88 -8.44
N ILE A 169 -8.72 -9.70 -7.29
CA ILE A 169 -8.41 -10.50 -6.09
C ILE A 169 -9.04 -11.87 -6.28
N LYS A 170 -8.25 -12.92 -6.16
CA LYS A 170 -8.64 -14.30 -6.37
C LYS A 170 -9.12 -14.97 -5.11
N ASP A 171 -8.38 -14.77 -4.03
CA ASP A 171 -8.71 -15.30 -2.70
C ASP A 171 -7.91 -14.55 -1.61
N TYR A 172 -8.28 -14.75 -0.36
CA TYR A 172 -7.50 -14.35 0.80
C TYR A 172 -7.65 -15.41 1.90
N THR A 173 -6.60 -15.56 2.70
CA THR A 173 -6.55 -16.57 3.75
C THR A 173 -5.91 -15.98 5.00
N LEU A 174 -6.57 -16.16 6.14
CA LEU A 174 -5.96 -15.86 7.45
C LEU A 174 -4.91 -16.94 7.74
N THR A 175 -3.71 -16.53 8.10
CA THR A 175 -2.60 -17.39 8.51
C THR A 175 -2.38 -17.35 10.03
N GLY A 176 -3.05 -16.42 10.70
CA GLY A 176 -3.11 -16.22 12.14
C GLY A 176 -4.44 -15.57 12.52
N ASP A 177 -4.57 -15.15 13.77
CA ASP A 177 -5.83 -14.58 14.28
C ASP A 177 -6.25 -13.30 13.56
N ALA A 178 -5.28 -12.48 13.18
CA ALA A 178 -5.52 -11.15 12.61
C ALA A 178 -4.65 -10.85 11.39
N GLU A 179 -3.96 -11.83 10.83
CA GLU A 179 -3.04 -11.66 9.70
C GLU A 179 -3.21 -12.73 8.65
N GLY A 180 -2.79 -12.45 7.43
CA GLY A 180 -2.93 -13.39 6.33
C GLY A 180 -2.35 -12.87 5.02
N ILE A 181 -2.75 -13.55 3.96
CA ILE A 181 -2.34 -13.27 2.59
C ILE A 181 -3.56 -13.12 1.69
N ALA A 182 -3.47 -12.24 0.70
CA ALA A 182 -4.44 -12.13 -0.39
C ALA A 182 -3.72 -12.38 -1.72
N SER A 183 -4.24 -13.33 -2.49
CA SER A 183 -3.78 -13.60 -3.85
C SER A 183 -4.58 -12.79 -4.86
N ALA A 184 -3.90 -12.14 -5.77
CA ALA A 184 -4.51 -11.29 -6.76
C ALA A 184 -3.78 -11.37 -8.11
N HIS A 185 -4.41 -10.83 -9.13
CA HIS A 185 -3.86 -10.70 -10.47
C HIS A 185 -3.93 -9.23 -10.90
N PHE A 186 -2.82 -8.74 -11.45
CA PHE A 186 -2.73 -7.42 -12.07
C PHE A 186 -2.55 -7.60 -13.58
N GLY A 187 -3.45 -7.05 -14.38
CA GLY A 187 -3.50 -7.27 -15.82
C GLY A 187 -3.73 -6.01 -16.63
N LYS A 188 -2.77 -5.08 -16.63
CA LYS A 188 -2.82 -3.91 -17.52
C LYS A 188 -1.70 -3.97 -18.56
N GLU A 189 -0.56 -3.34 -18.33
CA GLU A 189 0.63 -3.42 -19.16
C GLU A 189 1.58 -4.55 -18.71
N VAL A 190 1.32 -5.08 -17.53
CA VAL A 190 2.06 -6.16 -16.91
C VAL A 190 1.05 -7.22 -16.51
N ASP A 191 1.33 -8.45 -16.84
CA ASP A 191 0.57 -9.61 -16.37
C ASP A 191 1.30 -10.20 -15.15
N ALA A 192 0.75 -9.96 -13.97
CA ALA A 192 1.41 -10.30 -12.71
C ALA A 192 0.47 -10.96 -11.71
N SER A 193 0.89 -12.12 -11.19
CA SER A 193 0.33 -12.66 -9.95
C SER A 193 0.92 -11.89 -8.77
N CYS A 194 0.06 -11.36 -7.92
CA CYS A 194 0.44 -10.59 -6.75
C CYS A 194 0.03 -11.32 -5.47
N THR A 195 0.91 -11.30 -4.47
CA THR A 195 0.60 -11.80 -3.13
C THR A 195 0.78 -10.66 -2.14
N THR A 196 -0.34 -10.10 -1.69
CA THR A 196 -0.36 -9.05 -0.68
C THR A 196 -0.46 -9.69 0.70
N GLN A 197 0.35 -9.25 1.63
CA GLN A 197 0.21 -9.61 3.04
C GLN A 197 -0.64 -8.56 3.73
N PHE A 198 -1.34 -8.97 4.80
CA PHE A 198 -2.15 -8.05 5.59
C PHE A 198 -2.14 -8.41 7.07
N ARG A 199 -2.45 -7.40 7.89
CA ARG A 199 -2.67 -7.54 9.32
C ARG A 199 -3.72 -6.55 9.80
N PHE A 200 -4.62 -7.04 10.66
CA PHE A 200 -5.56 -6.20 11.38
C PHE A 200 -5.03 -5.89 12.79
N PHE A 201 -5.21 -4.66 13.22
CA PHE A 201 -5.01 -4.18 14.58
C PHE A 201 -6.34 -3.56 15.02
N ASP A 202 -7.18 -4.34 15.66
CA ASP A 202 -8.58 -3.98 15.94
C ASP A 202 -9.31 -3.49 14.68
N ASN A 203 -9.53 -2.19 14.57
CA ASN A 203 -10.21 -1.56 13.44
C ASN A 203 -9.27 -0.96 12.39
N LEU A 204 -7.97 -1.24 12.45
CA LEU A 204 -6.97 -0.76 11.49
C LEU A 204 -6.48 -1.94 10.64
N CYS A 205 -6.63 -1.82 9.32
CA CYS A 205 -6.10 -2.76 8.33
C CYS A 205 -4.79 -2.22 7.77
N LEU A 206 -3.72 -3.00 7.88
CA LEU A 206 -2.44 -2.78 7.20
C LEU A 206 -2.29 -3.83 6.11
N ALA A 207 -1.99 -3.42 4.88
CA ALA A 207 -1.67 -4.33 3.78
C ALA A 207 -0.38 -3.87 3.08
N TRP A 208 0.40 -4.83 2.57
CA TRP A 208 1.62 -4.51 1.84
C TRP A 208 1.96 -5.56 0.78
N LEU A 209 2.64 -5.10 -0.25
CA LEU A 209 3.12 -5.90 -1.38
C LEU A 209 4.59 -5.55 -1.62
N ALA A 210 5.44 -6.56 -1.66
CA ALA A 210 6.86 -6.42 -1.97
C ALA A 210 7.28 -7.58 -2.89
N GLN A 211 7.36 -7.32 -4.19
CA GLN A 211 7.75 -8.33 -5.15
C GLN A 211 8.34 -7.70 -6.42
N PRO A 212 9.21 -8.45 -7.17
CA PRO A 212 9.74 -7.97 -8.44
C PRO A 212 8.59 -7.72 -9.43
N PRO A 213 8.75 -6.75 -10.36
CA PRO A 213 7.84 -6.63 -11.48
C PRO A 213 7.98 -7.87 -12.37
N HIS A 214 6.87 -8.52 -12.72
CA HIS A 214 6.91 -9.59 -13.69
C HIS A 214 7.31 -9.08 -15.07
N LYS A 215 8.03 -9.90 -15.82
CA LYS A 215 8.45 -9.58 -17.19
C LYS A 215 7.22 -9.23 -18.04
N LYS A 216 7.34 -8.20 -18.88
CA LYS A 216 6.38 -7.95 -19.96
C LYS A 216 6.14 -9.25 -20.71
N LEU A 217 4.90 -9.63 -20.90
CA LEU A 217 4.54 -10.60 -21.92
C LEU A 217 4.99 -10.00 -23.26
N ASN A 218 6.05 -10.58 -23.85
CA ASN A 218 6.35 -10.30 -25.24
C ASN A 218 5.11 -10.68 -26.04
N SER A 219 4.40 -9.69 -26.56
CA SER A 219 3.39 -9.91 -27.59
C SER A 219 4.14 -10.50 -28.79
N LYS A 220 4.21 -11.84 -28.88
CA LYS A 220 4.53 -12.50 -30.15
C LYS A 220 3.44 -12.07 -31.12
N ARG A 221 3.76 -11.16 -32.03
CA ARG A 221 2.96 -11.01 -33.24
C ARG A 221 2.90 -12.38 -33.90
N PRO A 222 1.72 -12.82 -34.33
CA PRO A 222 1.64 -13.97 -35.22
C PRO A 222 2.50 -13.61 -36.45
N THR A 223 3.53 -14.37 -36.72
CA THR A 223 4.16 -14.35 -38.02
C THR A 223 3.11 -14.85 -39.00
N GLU A 224 2.54 -13.96 -39.78
CA GLU A 224 1.83 -14.33 -40.98
C GLU A 224 2.81 -15.12 -41.86
N GLY A 225 2.58 -16.42 -41.92
CA GLY A 225 3.26 -17.32 -42.86
C GLY A 225 2.68 -17.10 -44.25
N LEU A 226 3.58 -16.93 -45.18
CA LEU A 226 3.40 -17.01 -46.62
C LEU A 226 2.81 -18.37 -47.06
#